data_8b008e70bfaa5d1a73dbeba26ff38034
#
_entry.id   8b008e70bfaa5d1a73dbeba26ff38034
#
_cell.length_a   1.000
_cell.length_b   1.000
_cell.length_c   1.000
_cell.angle_alpha   90.00
_cell.angle_beta   90.00
_cell.angle_gamma   90.00
#
_symmetry.space_group_name_H-M   'P 1'
#
loop_
_entity.id
_entity.type
_entity.pdbx_description
1 polymer ?
#
loop_
_entity_poly.entity_id
_entity_poly.type
_entity_poly.pdbx_seq_one_letter_code
_entity_poly.pdbx_strand_id
1 'polypeptide(L)'
;MIIMNTKKMLFIVVISIITIQSYSQNSNEFRIYYGFSDSELIRDVSLVGAGSQYAENSKEFGIKYLKQLKNNLSIELGINFLKSDLILNGAPMIPAFPTTYEKLEMISIPIYANYTLWKYLFVNGGPILDFQITENSIDSQSGIGYSIGFGGKYDFNNFLIYINPNYKRHAVLPFEKENYHQRLTEFGLQFGLGYKF
;
A
#
# COMPACT_ATOMS: atom_id res chain seq x y z
N MET A 1 38.06 1.73 -12.63
CA MET A 1 36.71 1.33 -12.18
C MET A 1 35.97 2.60 -11.76
N ILE A 2 35.03 3.08 -12.59
CA ILE A 2 34.30 4.33 -12.33
C ILE A 2 33.19 4.02 -11.31
N ILE A 3 33.39 4.44 -10.07
CA ILE A 3 32.35 4.34 -9.03
C ILE A 3 31.32 5.44 -9.33
N MET A 4 30.23 5.05 -9.97
CA MET A 4 29.13 5.96 -10.27
C MET A 4 28.39 6.31 -8.98
N ASN A 5 28.28 7.60 -8.68
CA ASN A 5 27.60 8.11 -7.49
C ASN A 5 26.12 7.67 -7.49
N THR A 6 25.65 7.11 -6.38
CA THR A 6 24.28 6.56 -6.21
C THR A 6 23.19 7.55 -6.64
N LYS A 7 23.40 8.85 -6.41
CA LYS A 7 22.48 9.91 -6.87
C LYS A 7 22.40 10.02 -8.40
N LYS A 8 23.53 9.83 -9.10
CA LYS A 8 23.56 9.83 -10.58
C LYS A 8 22.91 8.56 -11.16
N MET A 9 23.09 7.43 -10.49
CA MET A 9 22.45 6.17 -10.86
C MET A 9 20.92 6.27 -10.71
N LEU A 10 20.43 6.82 -9.61
CA LEU A 10 19.01 7.07 -9.39
C LEU A 10 18.43 8.01 -10.46
N PHE A 11 19.15 9.09 -10.80
CA PHE A 11 18.73 10.05 -11.81
C PHE A 11 18.67 9.44 -13.23
N ILE A 12 19.61 8.55 -13.58
CA ILE A 12 19.61 7.82 -14.86
C ILE A 12 18.43 6.83 -14.91
N VAL A 13 18.13 6.13 -13.81
CA VAL A 13 16.96 5.23 -13.72
C VAL A 13 15.67 6.02 -13.89
N VAL A 14 15.52 7.17 -13.25
CA VAL A 14 14.34 8.04 -13.40
C VAL A 14 14.21 8.56 -14.84
N ILE A 15 15.30 8.99 -15.49
CA ILE A 15 15.28 9.44 -16.88
C ILE A 15 14.95 8.27 -17.83
N SER A 16 15.49 7.08 -17.61
CA SER A 16 15.18 5.91 -18.47
C SER A 16 13.72 5.49 -18.36
N ILE A 17 13.08 5.65 -17.20
CA ILE A 17 11.64 5.42 -17.03
C ILE A 17 10.81 6.44 -17.84
N ILE A 18 11.27 7.71 -17.90
CA ILE A 18 10.59 8.78 -18.66
C ILE A 18 10.72 8.58 -20.19
N THR A 19 11.81 8.01 -20.66
CA THR A 19 12.07 7.84 -22.11
C THR A 19 11.37 6.63 -22.76
N ILE A 20 10.74 5.74 -21.99
CA ILE A 20 9.95 4.60 -22.51
C ILE A 20 8.60 5.05 -23.12
N GLN A 21 8.28 6.33 -23.09
CA GLN A 21 6.99 6.87 -23.53
C GLN A 21 6.77 7.01 -25.05
N SER A 22 7.73 6.67 -25.87
CA SER A 22 7.58 6.84 -27.31
C SER A 22 7.16 5.52 -27.96
N TYR A 23 5.96 5.50 -28.49
CA TYR A 23 5.33 4.47 -29.35
C TYR A 23 4.27 3.57 -28.68
N SER A 24 3.23 4.16 -28.13
CA SER A 24 1.99 3.40 -27.98
C SER A 24 0.77 4.33 -28.03
N GLN A 25 -0.22 3.99 -28.83
CA GLN A 25 -1.57 4.60 -28.81
C GLN A 25 -2.34 4.28 -27.52
N ASN A 26 -1.67 3.69 -26.52
CA ASN A 26 -2.24 3.34 -25.22
C ASN A 26 -2.10 4.52 -24.27
N SER A 27 -3.20 4.96 -23.69
CA SER A 27 -3.22 6.04 -22.71
C SER A 27 -2.53 5.60 -21.42
N ASN A 28 -1.58 6.40 -20.95
CA ASN A 28 -1.01 6.24 -19.62
C ASN A 28 -1.79 7.13 -18.64
N GLU A 29 -1.85 6.73 -17.39
CA GLU A 29 -2.51 7.53 -16.35
C GLU A 29 -1.54 7.75 -15.18
N PHE A 30 -1.49 8.97 -14.70
CA PHE A 30 -0.87 9.31 -13.43
C PHE A 30 -1.98 9.64 -12.43
N ARG A 31 -1.93 9.09 -11.23
CA ARG A 31 -2.93 9.28 -10.19
C ARG A 31 -2.29 9.69 -8.88
N ILE A 32 -2.93 10.61 -8.17
CA ILE A 32 -2.67 10.92 -6.76
C ILE A 32 -3.89 10.54 -5.94
N TYR A 33 -3.68 10.07 -4.72
CA TYR A 33 -4.80 9.67 -3.88
C TYR A 33 -4.51 9.87 -2.39
N TYR A 34 -5.61 9.98 -1.67
CA TYR A 34 -5.67 9.89 -0.23
C TYR A 34 -6.62 8.76 0.14
N GLY A 35 -6.27 8.00 1.17
CA GLY A 35 -7.07 6.88 1.68
C GLY A 35 -7.15 6.89 3.19
N PHE A 36 -8.20 6.27 3.68
CA PHE A 36 -8.36 5.91 5.07
C PHE A 36 -8.88 4.49 5.16
N SER A 37 -8.50 3.79 6.21
CA SER A 37 -8.87 2.40 6.43
C SER A 37 -9.14 2.13 7.90
N ASP A 38 -10.06 1.23 8.14
CA ASP A 38 -10.15 0.49 9.38
C ASP A 38 -9.08 -0.60 9.37
N SER A 39 -8.32 -0.71 10.45
CA SER A 39 -7.09 -1.50 10.49
C SER A 39 -7.08 -2.42 11.69
N GLU A 40 -6.60 -3.63 11.48
CA GLU A 40 -6.55 -4.66 12.50
C GLU A 40 -5.22 -5.41 12.44
N LEU A 41 -4.63 -5.70 13.61
CA LEU A 41 -3.47 -6.58 13.72
C LEU A 41 -3.95 -8.02 13.92
N ILE A 42 -3.86 -8.84 12.87
CA ILE A 42 -4.34 -10.23 12.88
C ILE A 42 -3.17 -11.19 13.01
N ARG A 43 -3.28 -12.11 13.96
CA ARG A 43 -2.39 -13.24 14.17
C ARG A 43 -3.05 -14.52 13.70
N ASP A 44 -2.33 -15.39 12.98
CA ASP A 44 -2.89 -16.68 12.50
C ASP A 44 -3.08 -17.69 13.65
N VAL A 45 -2.47 -17.45 14.82
CA VAL A 45 -2.55 -18.33 16.00
C VAL A 45 -2.98 -17.52 17.22
N SER A 46 -3.97 -18.01 17.95
CA SER A 46 -4.38 -17.41 19.23
C SER A 46 -3.39 -17.75 20.34
N LEU A 47 -2.86 -16.73 21.02
CA LEU A 47 -1.99 -16.90 22.18
C LEU A 47 -2.81 -16.66 23.46
N VAL A 48 -2.80 -17.64 24.36
CA VAL A 48 -3.47 -17.53 25.65
C VAL A 48 -2.57 -16.80 26.64
N GLY A 49 -3.09 -15.73 27.29
CA GLY A 49 -2.34 -14.96 28.27
C GLY A 49 -1.42 -13.88 27.71
N ALA A 50 -1.39 -13.69 26.41
CA ALA A 50 -0.66 -12.58 25.77
C ALA A 50 -1.44 -11.25 25.90
N GLY A 51 -0.73 -10.14 25.89
CA GLY A 51 -1.33 -8.81 25.73
C GLY A 51 -2.04 -8.69 24.37
N SER A 52 -3.00 -7.81 24.29
CA SER A 52 -3.73 -7.52 23.05
C SER A 52 -3.15 -6.28 22.38
N GLN A 53 -2.94 -6.38 21.06
CA GLN A 53 -2.42 -5.29 20.24
C GLN A 53 -3.45 -5.00 19.14
N TYR A 54 -3.82 -3.73 19.00
CA TYR A 54 -4.81 -3.29 18.03
C TYR A 54 -4.20 -2.19 17.17
N ALA A 55 -4.53 -2.22 15.89
CA ALA A 55 -4.35 -1.05 15.02
C ALA A 55 -5.67 -0.31 14.96
N GLU A 56 -5.63 1.00 15.05
CA GLU A 56 -6.76 1.87 14.78
C GLU A 56 -6.69 2.40 13.35
N ASN A 57 -7.59 3.32 13.02
CA ASN A 57 -7.72 3.93 11.71
C ASN A 57 -6.37 4.30 11.08
N SER A 58 -6.13 3.77 9.92
CA SER A 58 -4.97 4.12 9.10
C SER A 58 -5.30 5.19 8.07
N LYS A 59 -4.30 6.00 7.75
CA LYS A 59 -4.36 7.00 6.70
C LYS A 59 -3.23 6.75 5.72
N GLU A 60 -3.52 6.90 4.44
CA GLU A 60 -2.50 6.77 3.41
C GLU A 60 -2.56 7.91 2.39
N PHE A 61 -1.41 8.26 1.87
CA PHE A 61 -1.26 9.15 0.72
C PHE A 61 -0.33 8.48 -0.28
N GLY A 62 -0.69 8.53 -1.56
CA GLY A 62 0.12 7.88 -2.56
C GLY A 62 -0.02 8.45 -3.96
N ILE A 63 0.92 8.01 -4.80
CA ILE A 63 0.94 8.27 -6.22
C ILE A 63 0.96 6.94 -6.96
N LYS A 64 0.32 6.88 -8.13
CA LYS A 64 0.23 5.70 -8.96
C LYS A 64 0.43 6.07 -10.43
N TYR A 65 1.11 5.21 -11.14
CA TYR A 65 1.24 5.24 -12.58
C TYR A 65 0.60 4.00 -13.17
N LEU A 66 -0.31 4.19 -14.12
CA LEU A 66 -0.96 3.10 -14.84
C LEU A 66 -0.50 3.11 -16.29
N LYS A 67 0.05 1.99 -16.72
CA LYS A 67 0.39 1.74 -18.13
C LYS A 67 -0.65 0.80 -18.72
N GLN A 68 -1.39 1.29 -19.69
CA GLN A 68 -2.35 0.46 -20.41
C GLN A 68 -1.61 -0.57 -21.27
N LEU A 69 -1.95 -1.85 -21.14
CA LEU A 69 -1.42 -2.96 -21.94
C LEU A 69 -2.36 -3.35 -23.08
N LYS A 70 -3.65 -3.37 -22.78
CA LYS A 70 -4.75 -3.66 -23.71
C LYS A 70 -5.93 -2.76 -23.35
N ASN A 71 -6.94 -2.74 -24.20
CA ASN A 71 -8.11 -1.86 -24.06
C ASN A 71 -8.66 -1.70 -22.63
N ASN A 72 -8.67 -2.78 -21.85
CA ASN A 72 -9.25 -2.79 -20.50
C ASN A 72 -8.25 -3.17 -19.40
N LEU A 73 -7.04 -3.58 -19.76
CA LEU A 73 -6.03 -4.08 -18.82
C LEU A 73 -4.86 -3.11 -18.74
N SER A 74 -4.51 -2.71 -17.53
CA SER A 74 -3.35 -1.88 -17.20
C SER A 74 -2.50 -2.53 -16.12
N ILE A 75 -1.20 -2.25 -16.12
CA ILE A 75 -0.34 -2.43 -14.95
C ILE A 75 -0.35 -1.12 -14.17
N GLU A 76 -0.55 -1.21 -12.87
CA GLU A 76 -0.54 -0.09 -11.92
C GLU A 76 0.67 -0.25 -10.99
N LEU A 77 1.55 0.73 -10.99
CA LEU A 77 2.69 0.83 -10.09
C LEU A 77 2.53 2.07 -9.24
N GLY A 78 2.89 1.99 -7.97
CA GLY A 78 2.74 3.13 -7.08
C GLY A 78 3.80 3.20 -6.00
N ILE A 79 3.72 4.27 -5.24
CA ILE A 79 4.36 4.43 -3.94
C ILE A 79 3.38 5.15 -3.04
N ASN A 80 3.22 4.65 -1.82
CA ASN A 80 2.38 5.28 -0.82
C ASN A 80 3.05 5.28 0.56
N PHE A 81 2.69 6.28 1.33
CA PHE A 81 3.01 6.41 2.73
C PHE A 81 1.76 6.13 3.55
N LEU A 82 1.87 5.20 4.47
CA LEU A 82 0.80 4.78 5.37
C LEU A 82 1.18 5.11 6.81
N LYS A 83 0.21 5.58 7.57
CA LYS A 83 0.31 5.83 9.01
C LYS A 83 -0.89 5.24 9.72
N SER A 84 -0.62 4.44 10.76
CA SER A 84 -1.62 3.83 11.63
C SER A 84 -1.30 4.14 13.10
N ASP A 85 -2.31 4.36 13.91
CA ASP A 85 -2.19 4.48 15.35
C ASP A 85 -2.37 3.09 15.98
N LEU A 86 -1.50 2.73 16.93
CA LEU A 86 -1.46 1.42 17.59
C LEU A 86 -1.80 1.55 19.07
N ILE A 87 -2.63 0.63 19.56
CA ILE A 87 -2.94 0.48 20.99
C ILE A 87 -2.40 -0.86 21.47
N LEU A 88 -1.48 -0.80 22.42
CA LEU A 88 -0.80 -1.97 22.99
C LEU A 88 -1.28 -2.13 24.43
N ASN A 89 -2.09 -3.13 24.68
CA ASN A 89 -2.50 -3.50 26.04
C ASN A 89 -1.59 -4.61 26.56
N GLY A 90 -0.98 -4.39 27.72
CA GLY A 90 -0.17 -5.40 28.36
C GLY A 90 -0.97 -6.65 28.74
N ALA A 91 -0.26 -7.76 29.01
CA ALA A 91 -0.90 -8.97 29.48
C ALA A 91 -1.65 -8.70 30.81
N PRO A 92 -2.79 -9.38 31.06
CA PRO A 92 -3.56 -9.24 32.30
C PRO A 92 -2.80 -9.88 33.48
N MET A 93 -1.87 -9.13 34.04
CA MET A 93 -1.07 -9.52 35.21
C MET A 93 -1.31 -8.54 36.37
N ILE A 94 -0.96 -8.94 37.59
CA ILE A 94 -1.03 -8.07 38.77
C ILE A 94 0.41 -7.77 39.23
N PRO A 95 0.91 -6.49 39.17
CA PRO A 95 0.19 -5.30 38.68
C PRO A 95 -0.01 -5.30 37.17
N ALA A 96 -1.07 -4.68 36.71
CA ALA A 96 -1.40 -4.56 35.29
C ALA A 96 -0.36 -3.67 34.57
N PHE A 97 0.09 -4.11 33.40
CA PHE A 97 0.91 -3.27 32.55
C PHE A 97 0.05 -2.13 31.94
N PRO A 98 0.59 -0.91 31.85
CA PRO A 98 -0.15 0.21 31.28
C PRO A 98 -0.41 0.01 29.77
N THR A 99 -1.51 0.55 29.30
CA THR A 99 -1.76 0.68 27.84
C THR A 99 -0.77 1.68 27.26
N THR A 100 -0.12 1.32 26.16
CA THR A 100 0.83 2.17 25.43
C THR A 100 0.26 2.49 24.07
N TYR A 101 0.48 3.72 23.61
CA TYR A 101 0.09 4.20 22.29
C TYR A 101 1.33 4.40 21.44
N GLU A 102 1.39 3.77 20.29
CA GLU A 102 2.50 3.84 19.36
C GLU A 102 1.99 4.22 17.96
N LYS A 103 2.91 4.48 17.04
CA LYS A 103 2.59 4.78 15.65
C LYS A 103 3.33 3.83 14.72
N LEU A 104 2.63 3.35 13.74
CA LEU A 104 3.20 2.58 12.64
C LEU A 104 3.23 3.46 11.40
N GLU A 105 4.41 3.64 10.83
CA GLU A 105 4.60 4.35 9.56
C GLU A 105 5.31 3.42 8.58
N MET A 106 4.78 3.32 7.35
CA MET A 106 5.28 2.44 6.31
C MET A 106 5.32 3.13 4.96
N ILE A 107 6.30 2.76 4.14
CA ILE A 107 6.30 3.01 2.70
C ILE A 107 5.94 1.70 2.01
N SER A 108 4.97 1.75 1.11
CA SER A 108 4.55 0.59 0.32
C SER A 108 4.69 0.86 -1.17
N ILE A 109 5.08 -0.17 -1.91
CA ILE A 109 5.20 -0.17 -3.36
C ILE A 109 4.20 -1.18 -3.92
N PRO A 110 2.97 -0.75 -4.25
CA PRO A 110 1.97 -1.60 -4.88
C PRO A 110 2.31 -1.87 -6.35
N ILE A 111 2.10 -3.12 -6.77
CA ILE A 111 2.23 -3.60 -8.15
C ILE A 111 0.96 -4.35 -8.50
N TYR A 112 0.04 -3.70 -9.21
CA TYR A 112 -1.28 -4.27 -9.45
C TYR A 112 -1.56 -4.49 -10.93
N ALA A 113 -2.36 -5.51 -11.22
CA ALA A 113 -3.16 -5.56 -12.42
C ALA A 113 -4.44 -4.73 -12.18
N ASN A 114 -4.79 -3.87 -13.11
CA ASN A 114 -6.00 -3.06 -13.08
C ASN A 114 -6.83 -3.36 -14.32
N TYR A 115 -8.04 -3.86 -14.13
CA TYR A 115 -8.94 -4.22 -15.21
C TYR A 115 -10.19 -3.33 -15.16
N THR A 116 -10.41 -2.54 -16.20
CA THR A 116 -11.59 -1.68 -16.35
C THR A 116 -12.77 -2.50 -16.83
N LEU A 117 -13.80 -2.59 -16.00
CA LEU A 117 -15.11 -3.18 -16.32
C LEU A 117 -15.99 -2.05 -16.85
N TRP A 118 -16.50 -2.21 -18.05
CA TRP A 118 -17.27 -1.16 -18.72
C TRP A 118 -16.51 0.19 -18.71
N LYS A 119 -17.22 1.31 -18.67
CA LYS A 119 -16.61 2.64 -18.72
C LYS A 119 -16.23 3.21 -17.36
N TYR A 120 -16.94 2.82 -16.31
CA TYR A 120 -16.93 3.50 -15.01
C TYR A 120 -16.40 2.65 -13.85
N LEU A 121 -16.31 1.36 -14.01
CA LEU A 121 -15.91 0.45 -12.95
C LEU A 121 -14.54 -0.17 -13.25
N PHE A 122 -13.80 -0.48 -12.21
CA PHE A 122 -12.55 -1.22 -12.33
C PHE A 122 -12.35 -2.15 -11.14
N VAL A 123 -11.58 -3.20 -11.36
CA VAL A 123 -11.00 -4.04 -10.31
C VAL A 123 -9.50 -3.94 -10.39
N ASN A 124 -8.84 -3.88 -9.25
CA ASN A 124 -7.39 -3.92 -9.19
C ASN A 124 -6.91 -4.84 -8.08
N GLY A 125 -5.71 -5.36 -8.22
CA GLY A 125 -5.11 -6.18 -7.18
C GLY A 125 -3.75 -6.72 -7.61
N GLY A 126 -2.99 -7.12 -6.59
CA GLY A 126 -1.65 -7.67 -6.75
C GLY A 126 -0.82 -7.54 -5.49
N PRO A 127 0.49 -7.84 -5.58
CA PRO A 127 1.41 -7.75 -4.47
C PRO A 127 1.70 -6.30 -4.07
N ILE A 128 2.06 -6.15 -2.79
CA ILE A 128 2.57 -4.91 -2.19
C ILE A 128 3.91 -5.26 -1.56
N LEU A 129 4.93 -4.43 -1.82
CA LEU A 129 6.19 -4.48 -1.09
C LEU A 129 6.15 -3.43 0.01
N ASP A 130 6.19 -3.87 1.25
CA ASP A 130 6.05 -3.02 2.44
C ASP A 130 7.39 -2.84 3.14
N PHE A 131 7.67 -1.62 3.56
CA PHE A 131 8.85 -1.22 4.32
C PHE A 131 8.41 -0.37 5.50
N GLN A 132 8.49 -0.93 6.70
CA GLN A 132 8.24 -0.22 7.94
C GLN A 132 9.37 0.77 8.23
N ILE A 133 9.02 1.99 8.62
CA ILE A 133 9.97 3.06 8.90
C ILE A 133 10.16 3.24 10.41
N THR A 134 9.08 3.08 11.16
CA THR A 134 9.09 3.25 12.61
C THR A 134 9.53 1.98 13.31
N GLU A 135 10.39 2.12 14.32
CA GLU A 135 10.60 1.08 15.32
C GLU A 135 9.45 1.16 16.34
N ASN A 136 8.81 0.04 16.61
CA ASN A 136 7.73 -0.10 17.58
C ASN A 136 7.72 -1.50 18.19
N SER A 137 6.81 -1.75 19.13
CA SER A 137 6.74 -3.00 19.90
C SER A 137 5.93 -4.10 19.21
N ILE A 138 5.50 -3.90 17.96
CA ILE A 138 4.83 -4.92 17.16
C ILE A 138 5.81 -5.61 16.22
N ASP A 139 5.41 -6.78 15.73
CA ASP A 139 6.14 -7.51 14.69
C ASP A 139 6.32 -6.65 13.45
N SER A 140 7.50 -6.74 12.81
CA SER A 140 7.83 -5.94 11.62
C SER A 140 6.81 -6.14 10.49
N GLN A 141 6.22 -5.06 10.01
CA GLN A 141 5.32 -5.08 8.86
C GLN A 141 6.06 -4.97 7.52
N SER A 142 7.40 -5.10 7.52
CA SER A 142 8.19 -5.17 6.29
C SER A 142 8.09 -6.54 5.66
N GLY A 143 7.69 -6.58 4.37
CA GLY A 143 7.48 -7.84 3.69
C GLY A 143 6.73 -7.71 2.37
N ILE A 144 6.23 -8.83 1.89
CA ILE A 144 5.34 -8.88 0.72
C ILE A 144 3.92 -9.12 1.21
N GLY A 145 3.06 -8.17 0.95
CA GLY A 145 1.62 -8.25 1.17
C GLY A 145 0.85 -8.37 -0.14
N TYR A 146 -0.47 -8.24 -0.06
CA TYR A 146 -1.34 -8.16 -1.22
C TYR A 146 -2.51 -7.20 -0.99
N SER A 147 -3.09 -6.73 -2.09
CA SER A 147 -4.32 -5.95 -2.09
C SER A 147 -5.26 -6.42 -3.18
N ILE A 148 -6.54 -6.23 -2.91
CA ILE A 148 -7.61 -6.32 -3.90
C ILE A 148 -8.56 -5.15 -3.70
N GLY A 149 -8.99 -4.52 -4.81
CA GLY A 149 -9.93 -3.41 -4.79
C GLY A 149 -10.94 -3.50 -5.92
N PHE A 150 -12.10 -2.90 -5.67
CA PHE A 150 -13.15 -2.73 -6.67
C PHE A 150 -13.63 -1.27 -6.61
N GLY A 151 -13.38 -0.52 -7.68
CA GLY A 151 -13.60 0.92 -7.67
C GLY A 151 -14.45 1.45 -8.81
N GLY A 152 -14.84 2.70 -8.63
CA GLY A 152 -15.49 3.51 -9.67
C GLY A 152 -14.60 4.65 -10.10
N LYS A 153 -14.66 5.00 -11.40
CA LYS A 153 -13.97 6.16 -11.96
C LYS A 153 -14.89 6.92 -12.91
N TYR A 154 -14.67 8.22 -12.97
CA TYR A 154 -15.33 9.10 -13.93
C TYR A 154 -14.30 9.93 -14.66
N ASP A 155 -14.30 9.81 -15.97
CA ASP A 155 -13.36 10.50 -16.88
C ASP A 155 -13.99 11.79 -17.42
N PHE A 156 -13.25 12.88 -17.36
CA PHE A 156 -13.62 14.15 -17.96
C PHE A 156 -12.41 14.74 -18.72
N ASN A 157 -12.44 14.63 -20.03
CA ASN A 157 -11.30 14.91 -20.91
C ASN A 157 -10.07 14.08 -20.52
N ASN A 158 -8.96 14.75 -20.20
CA ASN A 158 -7.72 14.12 -19.76
C ASN A 158 -7.65 13.86 -18.24
N PHE A 159 -8.63 14.35 -17.49
CA PHE A 159 -8.70 14.15 -16.04
C PHE A 159 -9.65 13.01 -15.68
N LEU A 160 -9.44 12.42 -14.54
CA LEU A 160 -10.37 11.49 -13.93
C LEU A 160 -10.43 11.68 -12.42
N ILE A 161 -11.57 11.35 -11.85
CA ILE A 161 -11.76 11.14 -10.41
C ILE A 161 -12.08 9.69 -10.18
N TYR A 162 -11.67 9.14 -9.04
CA TYR A 162 -11.99 7.77 -8.70
C TYR A 162 -12.16 7.55 -7.21
N ILE A 163 -12.89 6.51 -6.88
CA ILE A 163 -13.06 5.95 -5.55
C ILE A 163 -12.74 4.46 -5.61
N ASN A 164 -11.98 3.95 -4.64
CA ASN A 164 -11.52 2.56 -4.63
C ASN A 164 -11.61 1.96 -3.23
N PRO A 165 -12.74 1.34 -2.86
CA PRO A 165 -12.77 0.39 -1.75
C PRO A 165 -11.75 -0.71 -1.98
N ASN A 166 -10.97 -1.03 -0.96
CA ASN A 166 -9.91 -2.03 -1.07
C ASN A 166 -9.68 -2.78 0.23
N TYR A 167 -9.20 -3.99 0.11
CA TYR A 167 -8.71 -4.82 1.19
C TYR A 167 -7.21 -5.03 0.99
N LYS A 168 -6.43 -4.85 2.05
CA LYS A 168 -4.99 -5.06 2.06
C LYS A 168 -4.59 -5.96 3.23
N ARG A 169 -3.60 -6.78 3.00
CA ARG A 169 -2.94 -7.55 4.05
C ARG A 169 -1.44 -7.42 3.86
N HIS A 170 -0.79 -6.78 4.84
CA HIS A 170 0.64 -6.48 4.83
C HIS A 170 1.45 -7.65 5.35
N ALA A 171 2.74 -7.71 5.00
CA ALA A 171 3.73 -8.67 5.49
C ALA A 171 3.24 -10.14 5.53
N VAL A 172 2.50 -10.59 4.52
CA VAL A 172 2.08 -12.00 4.40
C VAL A 172 3.30 -12.91 4.30
N LEU A 173 4.32 -12.44 3.58
CA LEU A 173 5.66 -13.00 3.56
C LEU A 173 6.61 -11.97 4.16
N PRO A 174 6.85 -11.98 5.48
CA PRO A 174 7.71 -11.01 6.14
C PRO A 174 9.17 -11.19 5.72
N PHE A 175 9.94 -10.11 5.65
CA PHE A 175 11.37 -10.18 5.38
C PHE A 175 12.14 -10.70 6.60
N GLU A 176 11.66 -10.42 7.80
CA GLU A 176 12.18 -10.94 9.05
C GLU A 176 11.21 -11.98 9.60
N LYS A 177 11.71 -13.18 9.88
CA LYS A 177 10.89 -14.26 10.43
C LYS A 177 10.76 -14.10 11.92
N GLU A 178 9.54 -13.86 12.38
CA GLU A 178 9.16 -13.85 13.79
C GLU A 178 8.19 -15.01 14.07
N ASN A 179 8.26 -15.55 15.28
CA ASN A 179 7.31 -16.57 15.72
C ASN A 179 5.95 -15.91 16.01
N TYR A 180 4.87 -16.46 15.47
CA TYR A 180 3.50 -15.96 15.68
C TYR A 180 3.26 -14.54 15.15
N HIS A 181 3.87 -14.23 14.01
CA HIS A 181 3.84 -12.93 13.35
C HIS A 181 2.43 -12.34 13.21
N GLN A 182 2.26 -11.10 13.65
CA GLN A 182 1.05 -10.31 13.44
C GLN A 182 1.14 -9.57 12.11
N ARG A 183 0.02 -9.49 11.41
CA ARG A 183 -0.08 -8.82 10.11
C ARG A 183 -1.10 -7.72 10.16
N LEU A 184 -0.71 -6.53 9.73
CA LEU A 184 -1.64 -5.44 9.53
C LEU A 184 -2.59 -5.81 8.38
N THR A 185 -3.88 -5.75 8.67
CA THR A 185 -4.95 -6.01 7.72
C THR A 185 -5.84 -4.79 7.68
N GLU A 186 -6.20 -4.33 6.50
CA GLU A 186 -6.92 -3.08 6.29
C GLU A 186 -8.13 -3.28 5.37
N PHE A 187 -9.25 -2.70 5.75
CA PHE A 187 -10.36 -2.44 4.84
C PHE A 187 -10.49 -0.94 4.63
N GLY A 188 -10.14 -0.47 3.44
CA GLY A 188 -9.94 0.95 3.18
C GLY A 188 -10.74 1.49 2.02
N LEU A 189 -10.74 2.82 1.95
CA LEU A 189 -11.35 3.59 0.89
C LEU A 189 -10.36 4.66 0.40
N GLN A 190 -10.02 4.61 -0.87
CA GLN A 190 -9.16 5.58 -1.55
C GLN A 190 -10.00 6.52 -2.41
N PHE A 191 -9.68 7.81 -2.36
CA PHE A 191 -10.19 8.85 -3.27
C PHE A 191 -9.02 9.45 -4.01
N GLY A 192 -9.14 9.60 -5.31
CA GLY A 192 -8.03 10.12 -6.08
C GLY A 192 -8.44 10.88 -7.32
N LEU A 193 -7.44 11.62 -7.80
CA LEU A 193 -7.46 12.34 -9.05
C LEU A 193 -6.44 11.72 -9.98
N GLY A 194 -6.73 11.68 -11.27
CA GLY A 194 -5.78 11.21 -12.27
C GLY A 194 -5.75 12.09 -13.51
N TYR A 195 -4.65 11.96 -14.24
CA TYR A 195 -4.40 12.60 -15.51
C TYR A 195 -3.97 11.57 -16.56
N LYS A 196 -4.60 11.59 -17.72
CA LYS A 196 -4.31 10.69 -18.86
C LYS A 196 -3.49 11.44 -19.92
N PHE A 197 -2.50 10.76 -20.47
CA PHE A 197 -1.60 11.32 -21.48
C PHE A 197 -1.09 10.26 -22.45
#